data_d710461a3e2f6358794106efcfda8bf6
#
_entry.id   d710461a3e2f6358794106efcfda8bf6
#
_cell.length_a   1.000
_cell.length_b   1.000
_cell.length_c   1.000
_cell.angle_alpha   90.00
_cell.angle_beta   90.00
_cell.angle_gamma   90.00
#
_symmetry.space_group_name_H-M   'P 1'
#
loop_
_entity.id
_entity.type
_entity.pdbx_description
1 polymer ?
#
loop_
_entity_poly.entity_id
_entity_poly.type
_entity_poly.pdbx_seq_one_letter_code
_entity_poly.pdbx_strand_id
1 'polypeptide(L)'
;MALYMQIGESFIGEGVNAAHINTVFGHREGPAGVAWATALATPSQGHVPYVVVLKPSLPVKPLTLFVTKAAPANDTHGTMIWGAAQAGVAGGVADAVAEGFIKKSYLDDTVIITAVWVNPGADDADAVYHNNRQATRNALMNGAHNLPSIEDVLDNRALPHNPYYTAKD
;
A
#
# COMPACT_ATOMS: atom_id res chain seq x y z
N MET A 1 -20.26 8.88 -12.94
CA MET A 1 -19.52 7.68 -13.42
C MET A 1 -19.23 6.84 -12.19
N ALA A 2 -19.65 5.59 -12.14
CA ALA A 2 -19.39 4.74 -10.98
C ALA A 2 -17.87 4.54 -10.81
N LEU A 3 -17.36 4.66 -9.59
CA LEU A 3 -15.97 4.34 -9.30
C LEU A 3 -15.82 2.81 -9.34
N TYR A 4 -15.09 2.32 -10.33
CA TYR A 4 -14.68 0.92 -10.34
C TYR A 4 -13.59 0.70 -9.30
N MET A 5 -13.49 -0.54 -8.82
CA MET A 5 -12.37 -0.93 -7.96
C MET A 5 -11.05 -0.72 -8.70
N GLN A 6 -10.15 0.06 -8.10
CA GLN A 6 -8.81 0.34 -8.62
C GLN A 6 -7.80 -0.51 -7.85
N ILE A 7 -6.89 -1.11 -8.59
CA ILE A 7 -5.77 -1.88 -8.03
C ILE A 7 -4.49 -1.22 -8.49
N GLY A 8 -3.58 -0.97 -7.56
CA GLY A 8 -2.28 -0.39 -7.85
C GLY A 8 -1.16 -1.15 -7.17
N GLU A 9 0.00 -1.04 -7.75
CA GLU A 9 1.24 -1.63 -7.26
C GLU A 9 2.36 -0.62 -7.38
N SER A 10 3.29 -0.60 -6.40
CA SER A 10 4.53 0.16 -6.49
C SER A 10 5.62 -0.46 -5.62
N PHE A 11 6.84 -0.46 -6.15
CA PHE A 11 8.06 -0.82 -5.43
C PHE A 11 9.00 0.38 -5.42
N ILE A 12 9.47 0.80 -4.24
CA ILE A 12 10.34 1.96 -4.07
C ILE A 12 11.51 1.62 -3.15
N GLY A 13 12.69 2.10 -3.53
CA GLY A 13 13.94 1.90 -2.78
C GLY A 13 14.66 0.62 -3.15
N GLU A 14 15.76 0.39 -2.46
CA GLU A 14 16.65 -0.77 -2.65
C GLU A 14 17.00 -1.41 -1.30
N GLY A 15 17.46 -2.65 -1.34
CA GLY A 15 17.94 -3.38 -0.17
C GLY A 15 16.84 -3.60 0.89
N VAL A 16 17.26 -3.64 2.16
CA VAL A 16 16.40 -4.02 3.29
C VAL A 16 15.36 -2.98 3.65
N ASN A 17 15.54 -1.72 3.26
CA ASN A 17 14.62 -0.62 3.57
C ASN A 17 13.62 -0.31 2.43
N ALA A 18 13.64 -1.10 1.35
CA ALA A 18 12.71 -0.96 0.24
C ALA A 18 11.27 -1.22 0.68
N ALA A 19 10.32 -0.60 -0.01
CA ALA A 19 8.89 -0.76 0.21
C ALA A 19 8.21 -1.38 -1.01
N HIS A 20 7.34 -2.36 -0.78
CA HIS A 20 6.47 -2.92 -1.79
C HIS A 20 5.02 -2.80 -1.32
N ILE A 21 4.24 -2.01 -2.03
CA ILE A 21 2.86 -1.69 -1.70
C ILE A 21 1.94 -2.18 -2.82
N ASN A 22 0.87 -2.87 -2.42
CA ASN A 22 -0.28 -3.10 -3.29
C ASN A 22 -1.50 -2.42 -2.68
N THR A 23 -2.30 -1.75 -3.50
CA THR A 23 -3.51 -1.06 -3.05
C THR A 23 -4.75 -1.61 -3.73
N VAL A 24 -5.85 -1.67 -2.97
CA VAL A 24 -7.20 -1.83 -3.49
C VAL A 24 -8.01 -0.63 -3.02
N PHE A 25 -8.54 0.15 -3.95
CA PHE A 25 -9.37 1.31 -3.67
C PHE A 25 -10.73 1.16 -4.32
N GLY A 26 -11.81 1.42 -3.59
CA GLY A 26 -13.16 1.30 -4.12
C GLY A 26 -14.25 1.71 -3.14
N HIS A 27 -15.50 1.65 -3.58
CA HIS A 27 -16.65 1.98 -2.75
C HIS A 27 -16.77 1.06 -1.54
N ARG A 28 -17.15 1.64 -0.39
CA ARG A 28 -17.39 0.90 0.85
C ARG A 28 -18.60 -0.03 0.78
N GLU A 29 -19.54 0.24 -0.12
CA GLU A 29 -20.70 -0.64 -0.41
C GLU A 29 -20.40 -1.68 -1.51
N GLY A 30 -19.18 -1.68 -2.06
CA GLY A 30 -18.74 -2.59 -3.12
C GLY A 30 -17.80 -3.68 -2.62
N PRO A 31 -17.19 -4.43 -3.54
CA PRO A 31 -16.26 -5.51 -3.21
C PRO A 31 -15.09 -5.07 -2.31
N ALA A 32 -14.58 -3.85 -2.48
CA ALA A 32 -13.52 -3.30 -1.66
C ALA A 32 -13.98 -3.14 -0.19
N GLY A 33 -15.19 -2.65 0.05
CA GLY A 33 -15.75 -2.51 1.38
C GLY A 33 -16.00 -3.86 2.07
N VAL A 34 -16.50 -4.85 1.35
CA VAL A 34 -16.67 -6.22 1.87
C VAL A 34 -15.31 -6.80 2.27
N ALA A 35 -14.30 -6.71 1.41
CA ALA A 35 -12.95 -7.20 1.70
C ALA A 35 -12.32 -6.47 2.90
N TRP A 36 -12.50 -5.14 2.99
CA TRP A 36 -11.99 -4.30 4.06
C TRP A 36 -12.59 -4.71 5.42
N ALA A 37 -13.92 -4.82 5.49
CA ALA A 37 -14.62 -5.21 6.71
C ALA A 37 -14.29 -6.65 7.13
N THR A 38 -14.22 -7.57 6.18
CA THR A 38 -13.85 -8.96 6.43
C THR A 38 -12.41 -9.05 6.96
N ALA A 39 -11.45 -8.39 6.33
CA ALA A 39 -10.06 -8.41 6.76
C ALA A 39 -9.89 -7.86 8.18
N LEU A 40 -10.56 -6.75 8.51
CA LEU A 40 -10.50 -6.17 9.86
C LEU A 40 -11.12 -7.11 10.92
N ALA A 41 -12.21 -7.81 10.57
CA ALA A 41 -12.94 -8.67 11.50
C ALA A 41 -12.30 -10.07 11.67
N THR A 42 -11.45 -10.50 10.75
CA THR A 42 -10.86 -11.86 10.73
C THR A 42 -9.32 -11.82 10.67
N PRO A 43 -8.67 -11.30 11.72
CA PRO A 43 -7.21 -11.28 11.76
C PRO A 43 -6.65 -12.70 11.78
N SER A 44 -5.50 -12.90 11.12
CA SER A 44 -4.74 -14.15 11.18
C SER A 44 -3.40 -13.93 11.87
N GLN A 45 -2.83 -15.01 12.40
CA GLN A 45 -1.56 -14.94 13.12
C GLN A 45 -0.47 -14.31 12.25
N GLY A 46 0.20 -13.28 12.76
CA GLY A 46 1.27 -12.55 12.06
C GLY A 46 0.78 -11.56 11.00
N HIS A 47 -0.52 -11.53 10.69
CA HIS A 47 -1.12 -10.66 9.66
C HIS A 47 -2.36 -9.96 10.21
N VAL A 48 -2.18 -9.18 11.27
CA VAL A 48 -3.26 -8.45 11.94
C VAL A 48 -3.51 -7.12 11.24
N PRO A 49 -4.64 -6.95 10.52
CA PRO A 49 -4.98 -5.69 9.89
C PRO A 49 -5.41 -4.65 10.93
N TYR A 50 -5.11 -3.38 10.63
CA TYR A 50 -5.53 -2.25 11.46
C TYR A 50 -5.74 -0.98 10.62
N VAL A 51 -6.50 -0.03 11.19
CA VAL A 51 -6.80 1.24 10.51
C VAL A 51 -5.60 2.18 10.60
N VAL A 52 -5.19 2.70 9.45
CA VAL A 52 -4.07 3.64 9.31
C VAL A 52 -4.41 5.00 9.89
N VAL A 53 -3.51 5.57 10.68
CA VAL A 53 -3.69 6.87 11.30
C VAL A 53 -2.56 7.84 10.93
N LEU A 54 -2.90 9.12 10.74
CA LEU A 54 -1.94 10.22 10.61
C LEU A 54 -1.32 10.58 11.96
N LYS A 55 -2.10 10.43 13.02
CA LYS A 55 -1.69 10.52 14.43
C LYS A 55 -2.74 9.81 15.29
N PRO A 56 -2.47 9.52 16.58
CA PRO A 56 -3.45 8.88 17.45
C PRO A 56 -4.84 9.53 17.37
N SER A 57 -5.86 8.70 17.14
CA SER A 57 -7.26 9.10 17.00
C SER A 57 -7.59 9.95 15.75
N LEU A 58 -6.67 10.06 14.78
CA LEU A 58 -6.90 10.73 13.51
C LEU A 58 -6.60 9.75 12.35
N PRO A 59 -7.56 8.89 11.97
CA PRO A 59 -7.41 8.03 10.80
C PRO A 59 -7.29 8.85 9.52
N VAL A 60 -6.51 8.34 8.55
CA VAL A 60 -6.44 8.94 7.22
C VAL A 60 -7.74 8.68 6.45
N LYS A 61 -8.09 9.54 5.51
CA LYS A 61 -9.24 9.37 4.61
C LYS A 61 -8.78 9.29 3.15
N PRO A 62 -9.40 8.39 2.37
CA PRO A 62 -10.38 7.35 2.75
C PRO A 62 -9.87 6.45 3.86
N LEU A 63 -10.80 5.82 4.63
CA LEU A 63 -10.39 4.88 5.67
C LEU A 63 -9.54 3.76 5.06
N THR A 64 -8.31 3.68 5.51
CA THR A 64 -7.29 2.80 4.95
C THR A 64 -6.98 1.68 5.94
N LEU A 65 -7.01 0.45 5.45
CA LEU A 65 -6.59 -0.73 6.19
C LEU A 65 -5.15 -1.07 5.82
N PHE A 66 -4.30 -1.22 6.82
CA PHE A 66 -2.94 -1.75 6.67
C PHE A 66 -2.98 -3.27 6.86
N VAL A 67 -2.48 -4.02 5.90
CA VAL A 67 -2.33 -5.47 5.98
C VAL A 67 -0.86 -5.80 5.78
N THR A 68 -0.18 -6.29 6.81
CA THR A 68 1.21 -6.72 6.67
C THR A 68 1.31 -8.03 5.89
N LYS A 69 2.22 -8.07 4.92
CA LYS A 69 2.51 -9.28 4.13
C LYS A 69 3.57 -10.19 4.76
N ALA A 70 4.37 -9.65 5.68
CA ALA A 70 5.35 -10.42 6.44
C ALA A 70 4.95 -10.45 7.91
N ALA A 71 4.89 -11.61 8.52
CA ALA A 71 4.74 -11.72 9.97
C ALA A 71 5.92 -11.03 10.65
N PRO A 72 5.71 -10.28 11.76
CA PRO A 72 6.80 -9.66 12.51
C PRO A 72 7.82 -10.71 12.96
N ALA A 73 9.07 -10.53 12.55
CA ALA A 73 10.15 -11.47 12.87
C ALA A 73 10.75 -11.24 14.27
N ASN A 74 10.71 -10.00 14.74
CA ASN A 74 11.22 -9.53 16.03
C ASN A 74 10.64 -8.15 16.35
N ASP A 75 10.96 -7.60 17.52
CA ASP A 75 10.44 -6.30 17.99
C ASP A 75 10.86 -5.13 17.08
N THR A 76 12.08 -5.14 16.57
CA THR A 76 12.57 -4.11 15.63
C THR A 76 11.75 -4.14 14.35
N HIS A 77 11.57 -5.31 13.75
CA HIS A 77 10.73 -5.46 12.56
C HIS A 77 9.28 -5.02 12.81
N GLY A 78 8.72 -5.39 13.96
CA GLY A 78 7.40 -4.93 14.40
C GLY A 78 7.32 -3.39 14.47
N THR A 79 8.33 -2.75 15.04
CA THR A 79 8.42 -1.29 15.12
C THR A 79 8.52 -0.64 13.74
N MET A 80 9.27 -1.23 12.79
CA MET A 80 9.33 -0.75 11.41
C MET A 80 7.95 -0.87 10.71
N ILE A 81 7.24 -1.99 10.90
CA ILE A 81 5.90 -2.21 10.31
C ILE A 81 4.89 -1.21 10.88
N TRP A 82 4.71 -1.21 12.21
CA TRP A 82 3.62 -0.47 12.87
C TRP A 82 3.94 1.00 13.11
N GLY A 83 5.22 1.37 13.05
CA GLY A 83 5.70 2.75 13.17
C GLY A 83 5.96 3.37 11.81
N ALA A 84 7.18 3.20 11.29
CA ALA A 84 7.65 3.89 10.09
C ALA A 84 6.84 3.60 8.83
N ALA A 85 6.56 2.32 8.53
CA ALA A 85 5.79 1.95 7.34
C ALA A 85 4.33 2.43 7.44
N GLN A 86 3.69 2.28 8.61
CA GLN A 86 2.32 2.79 8.84
C GLN A 86 2.24 4.31 8.63
N ALA A 87 3.18 5.06 9.21
CA ALA A 87 3.24 6.51 9.02
C ALA A 87 3.47 6.89 7.56
N GLY A 88 4.32 6.14 6.85
CA GLY A 88 4.54 6.30 5.42
C GLY A 88 3.27 6.07 4.61
N VAL A 89 2.54 4.98 4.88
CA VAL A 89 1.25 4.70 4.24
C VAL A 89 0.25 5.84 4.48
N ALA A 90 0.13 6.32 5.72
CA ALA A 90 -0.75 7.44 6.04
C ALA A 90 -0.41 8.70 5.23
N GLY A 91 0.89 9.05 5.16
CA GLY A 91 1.37 10.17 4.36
C GLY A 91 1.09 9.99 2.86
N GLY A 92 1.36 8.80 2.32
CA GLY A 92 1.15 8.50 0.90
C GLY A 92 -0.33 8.56 0.47
N VAL A 93 -1.26 8.12 1.33
CA VAL A 93 -2.71 8.30 1.09
C VAL A 93 -3.08 9.78 1.11
N ALA A 94 -2.58 10.54 2.08
CA ALA A 94 -2.83 11.98 2.15
C ALA A 94 -2.27 12.73 0.93
N ASP A 95 -1.08 12.35 0.44
CA ASP A 95 -0.48 12.90 -0.79
C ASP A 95 -1.36 12.60 -2.02
N ALA A 96 -1.85 11.35 -2.17
CA ALA A 96 -2.72 10.96 -3.27
C ALA A 96 -4.03 11.77 -3.31
N VAL A 97 -4.57 12.13 -2.14
CA VAL A 97 -5.73 13.03 -2.02
C VAL A 97 -5.36 14.46 -2.38
N ALA A 98 -4.24 14.96 -1.84
CA ALA A 98 -3.78 16.34 -2.09
C ALA A 98 -3.47 16.59 -3.57
N GLU A 99 -2.91 15.59 -4.26
CA GLU A 99 -2.56 15.64 -5.68
C GLU A 99 -3.75 15.32 -6.61
N GLY A 100 -4.90 14.92 -6.06
CA GLY A 100 -6.13 14.69 -6.80
C GLY A 100 -6.27 13.30 -7.46
N PHE A 101 -5.37 12.36 -7.21
CA PHE A 101 -5.54 10.95 -7.64
C PHE A 101 -6.77 10.33 -6.96
N ILE A 102 -7.06 10.75 -5.72
CA ILE A 102 -8.31 10.46 -5.02
C ILE A 102 -9.11 11.74 -4.89
N LYS A 103 -10.29 11.77 -5.51
CA LYS A 103 -11.17 12.95 -5.44
C LYS A 103 -11.72 13.14 -4.03
N LYS A 104 -11.72 14.38 -3.55
CA LYS A 104 -12.26 14.75 -2.22
C LYS A 104 -13.71 14.32 -2.01
N SER A 105 -14.52 14.27 -3.08
CA SER A 105 -15.90 13.80 -3.03
C SER A 105 -16.06 12.31 -2.75
N TYR A 106 -15.00 11.53 -2.78
CA TYR A 106 -15.04 10.07 -2.54
C TYR A 106 -14.58 9.67 -1.13
N LEU A 107 -14.06 10.62 -0.34
CA LEU A 107 -13.34 10.30 0.91
C LEU A 107 -14.19 9.56 1.95
N ASP A 108 -15.50 9.83 2.01
CA ASP A 108 -16.41 9.22 2.99
C ASP A 108 -17.11 7.95 2.46
N ASP A 109 -17.17 7.79 1.14
CA ASP A 109 -17.88 6.69 0.48
C ASP A 109 -16.97 5.56 0.01
N THR A 110 -15.65 5.72 0.21
CA THR A 110 -14.66 4.76 -0.26
C THR A 110 -13.77 4.27 0.87
N VAL A 111 -13.07 3.18 0.59
CA VAL A 111 -12.07 2.57 1.47
C VAL A 111 -10.83 2.17 0.66
N ILE A 112 -9.70 2.06 1.35
CA ILE A 112 -8.45 1.57 0.80
C ILE A 112 -8.00 0.36 1.63
N ILE A 113 -7.48 -0.67 0.96
CA ILE A 113 -6.67 -1.72 1.56
C ILE A 113 -5.25 -1.52 1.03
N THR A 114 -4.28 -1.43 1.94
CA THR A 114 -2.85 -1.43 1.62
C THR A 114 -2.22 -2.73 2.11
N ALA A 115 -1.73 -3.55 1.18
CA ALA A 115 -0.93 -4.71 1.52
C ALA A 115 0.55 -4.30 1.48
N VAL A 116 1.21 -4.37 2.63
CA VAL A 116 2.51 -3.76 2.88
C VAL A 116 3.54 -4.82 3.19
N TRP A 117 4.65 -4.83 2.45
CA TRP A 117 5.79 -5.65 2.77
C TRP A 117 6.93 -4.80 3.32
N VAL A 118 7.41 -5.16 4.50
CA VAL A 118 8.61 -4.62 5.13
C VAL A 118 9.59 -5.76 5.33
N ASN A 119 10.85 -5.57 4.92
CA ASN A 119 11.89 -6.59 5.07
C ASN A 119 12.18 -6.84 6.56
N PRO A 120 12.29 -8.10 7.02
CA PRO A 120 12.69 -8.41 8.39
C PRO A 120 14.02 -7.83 8.84
N GLY A 121 14.92 -7.52 7.90
CA GLY A 121 16.19 -6.87 8.14
C GLY A 121 16.18 -5.34 8.02
N ALA A 122 15.01 -4.70 7.88
CA ALA A 122 14.91 -3.25 7.82
C ALA A 122 15.53 -2.59 9.07
N ASP A 123 16.40 -1.58 8.86
CA ASP A 123 17.26 -1.00 9.88
C ASP A 123 17.25 0.54 9.91
N ASP A 124 16.65 1.20 8.91
CA ASP A 124 16.52 2.64 8.81
C ASP A 124 15.04 3.05 8.77
N ALA A 125 14.53 3.57 9.89
CA ALA A 125 13.13 3.96 10.03
C ALA A 125 12.73 5.11 9.10
N ASP A 126 13.62 6.07 8.86
CA ASP A 126 13.35 7.20 7.96
C ASP A 126 13.29 6.73 6.50
N ALA A 127 14.19 5.86 6.08
CA ALA A 127 14.15 5.24 4.76
C ALA A 127 12.86 4.41 4.58
N VAL A 128 12.50 3.57 5.55
CA VAL A 128 11.24 2.81 5.55
C VAL A 128 10.03 3.74 5.45
N TYR A 129 9.99 4.82 6.23
CA TYR A 129 8.92 5.82 6.16
C TYR A 129 8.80 6.45 4.76
N HIS A 130 9.90 6.99 4.24
CA HIS A 130 9.88 7.69 2.95
C HIS A 130 9.56 6.76 1.78
N ASN A 131 10.12 5.54 1.76
CA ASN A 131 9.85 4.56 0.72
C ASN A 131 8.39 4.10 0.75
N ASN A 132 7.82 3.82 1.92
CA ASN A 132 6.41 3.45 2.04
C ASN A 132 5.47 4.60 1.67
N ARG A 133 5.80 5.85 2.01
CA ARG A 133 5.04 7.03 1.60
C ARG A 133 4.99 7.17 0.08
N GLN A 134 6.14 7.12 -0.56
CA GLN A 134 6.23 7.23 -2.02
C GLN A 134 5.59 6.03 -2.72
N ALA A 135 5.81 4.81 -2.25
CA ALA A 135 5.22 3.60 -2.83
C ALA A 135 3.69 3.63 -2.72
N THR A 136 3.13 4.04 -1.58
CA THR A 136 1.67 4.14 -1.40
C THR A 136 1.07 5.19 -2.35
N ARG A 137 1.66 6.37 -2.39
CA ARG A 137 1.24 7.45 -3.30
C ARG A 137 1.28 6.98 -4.75
N ASN A 138 2.36 6.32 -5.18
CA ASN A 138 2.52 5.82 -6.55
C ASN A 138 1.56 4.67 -6.88
N ALA A 139 1.34 3.72 -5.96
CA ALA A 139 0.38 2.64 -6.16
C ALA A 139 -1.04 3.19 -6.38
N LEU A 140 -1.47 4.19 -5.59
CA LEU A 140 -2.77 4.84 -5.76
C LEU A 140 -2.86 5.62 -7.08
N MET A 141 -1.79 6.30 -7.49
CA MET A 141 -1.70 6.95 -8.80
C MET A 141 -1.81 5.93 -9.93
N ASN A 142 -1.06 4.83 -9.87
CA ASN A 142 -1.08 3.76 -10.87
C ASN A 142 -2.49 3.16 -11.02
N GLY A 143 -3.16 2.87 -9.89
CA GLY A 143 -4.54 2.40 -9.89
C GLY A 143 -5.53 3.41 -10.49
N ALA A 144 -5.37 4.71 -10.22
CA ALA A 144 -6.21 5.76 -10.76
C ALA A 144 -6.08 5.91 -12.29
N HIS A 145 -4.91 5.62 -12.84
CA HIS A 145 -4.61 5.69 -14.27
C HIS A 145 -4.70 4.34 -15.00
N ASN A 146 -5.10 3.25 -14.31
CA ASN A 146 -5.11 1.88 -14.84
C ASN A 146 -3.75 1.45 -15.43
N LEU A 147 -2.68 1.80 -14.73
CA LEU A 147 -1.33 1.39 -15.12
C LEU A 147 -0.97 0.01 -14.54
N PRO A 148 -0.07 -0.75 -15.21
CA PRO A 148 0.63 -0.42 -16.45
C PRO A 148 -0.27 -0.51 -17.69
N SER A 149 0.16 0.09 -18.81
CA SER A 149 -0.50 -0.11 -20.11
C SER A 149 -0.22 -1.53 -20.64
N ILE A 150 -1.01 -1.97 -21.60
CA ILE A 150 -0.74 -3.28 -22.24
C ILE A 150 0.57 -3.26 -23.02
N GLU A 151 0.93 -2.13 -23.60
CA GLU A 151 2.18 -1.91 -24.30
C GLU A 151 3.38 -2.09 -23.35
N ASP A 152 3.34 -1.47 -22.16
CA ASP A 152 4.39 -1.63 -21.14
C ASP A 152 4.57 -3.10 -20.74
N VAL A 153 3.47 -3.84 -20.58
CA VAL A 153 3.51 -5.28 -20.23
C VAL A 153 4.14 -6.10 -21.33
N LEU A 154 3.74 -5.84 -22.60
CA LEU A 154 4.25 -6.60 -23.73
C LEU A 154 5.72 -6.29 -24.02
N ASP A 155 6.16 -5.07 -23.86
CA ASP A 155 7.55 -4.65 -24.09
C ASP A 155 8.51 -5.25 -23.05
N ASN A 156 8.03 -5.47 -21.84
CA ASN A 156 8.83 -6.03 -20.75
C ASN A 156 8.68 -7.56 -20.56
N ARG A 157 7.97 -8.27 -21.46
CA ARG A 157 7.66 -9.68 -21.30
C ARG A 157 8.85 -10.63 -21.41
N ALA A 158 9.90 -10.24 -22.12
CA ALA A 158 11.02 -11.12 -22.43
C ALA A 158 11.94 -11.37 -21.23
N LEU A 159 12.24 -10.34 -20.46
CA LEU A 159 13.19 -10.38 -19.34
C LEU A 159 12.55 -9.83 -18.06
N PRO A 160 11.54 -10.51 -17.50
CA PRO A 160 10.95 -10.08 -16.24
C PRO A 160 11.99 -10.15 -15.13
N HIS A 161 12.00 -9.13 -14.28
CA HIS A 161 12.88 -9.06 -13.11
C HIS A 161 12.18 -8.48 -11.91
N ASN A 162 12.72 -8.74 -10.74
CA ASN A 162 12.31 -8.16 -9.47
C ASN A 162 13.55 -8.00 -8.58
N PRO A 163 13.45 -7.42 -7.38
CA PRO A 163 14.61 -7.21 -6.51
C PRO A 163 15.39 -8.46 -6.11
N TYR A 164 14.83 -9.65 -6.28
CA TYR A 164 15.43 -10.93 -5.90
C TYR A 164 15.85 -11.78 -7.08
N TYR A 165 15.43 -11.44 -8.29
CA TYR A 165 15.70 -12.24 -9.48
C TYR A 165 15.70 -11.39 -10.76
N THR A 166 16.68 -11.63 -11.61
CA THR A 166 16.75 -11.12 -12.99
C THR A 166 16.84 -12.30 -13.95
N ALA A 167 15.90 -12.39 -14.89
CA ALA A 167 15.95 -13.41 -15.94
C ALA A 167 17.22 -13.24 -16.77
N LYS A 168 17.81 -14.35 -17.21
CA LYS A 168 18.97 -14.39 -18.11
C LYS A 168 18.51 -14.82 -19.48
N ASP A 169 19.15 -14.27 -20.51
CA ASP A 169 19.00 -14.71 -21.90
C ASP A 169 19.46 -16.18 -22.08
#